data_9e0d6d774bcc0c9643a349e3b1e17e3d
#
_entry.id   9e0d6d774bcc0c9643a349e3b1e17e3d
#
_cell.length_a   1.000
_cell.length_b   1.000
_cell.length_c   1.000
_cell.angle_alpha   90.00
_cell.angle_beta   90.00
_cell.angle_gamma   90.00
#
_symmetry.space_group_name_H-M   'P 1'
#
loop_
_entity.id
_entity.type
_entity.pdbx_description
1 polymer ?
#
loop_
_entity_poly.entity_id
_entity_poly.type
_entity_poly.pdbx_seq_one_letter_code
_entity_poly.pdbx_strand_id
1 'polypeptide(L)'
;MSIEGLKYTGIGDKNRSYFDKMLYDDKPAEAGDVLRVGLIMDGAAAGAASVTFEEETESVLLGSFFIAPPFRREGLGRELLSRMEDEVALYASGIEAEFTSKSVGMAEFFTQMGYAVSEGYPIYSMKVSDFLGNRHMIKFTMKTKSSHDFTPFSGMTSEERYSCYDRLFDEGVFITEDNTDGLLLEYSGIIKGEDGEDICMICRESEDTIILSQLIRFGEGFSTEFTEALLTFCSAIERTEGRYENIAIVMANPKVGGVLPTLLGDKFPHEVTQSYRAVKAL
;
A
#
# COMPACT_ATOMS: atom_id res chain seq x y z
N MET A 1 10.47 -32.98 3.48
CA MET A 1 9.79 -33.90 4.43
C MET A 1 8.31 -33.74 4.18
N SER A 2 7.59 -34.78 3.71
CA SER A 2 6.15 -34.62 3.49
C SER A 2 5.43 -34.64 4.85
N ILE A 3 4.63 -33.62 5.12
CA ILE A 3 3.80 -33.56 6.32
C ILE A 3 2.60 -34.46 6.08
N GLU A 4 2.42 -35.47 6.96
CA GLU A 4 1.32 -36.44 6.85
C GLU A 4 -0.04 -35.74 6.99
N GLY A 5 -1.00 -36.05 6.13
CA GLY A 5 -2.33 -35.41 6.11
C GLY A 5 -2.42 -34.07 5.38
N LEU A 6 -1.29 -33.51 4.91
CA LEU A 6 -1.27 -32.24 4.17
C LEU A 6 -1.64 -32.45 2.70
N LYS A 7 -2.55 -31.62 2.21
CA LYS A 7 -2.96 -31.55 0.80
C LYS A 7 -2.86 -30.13 0.29
N TYR A 8 -2.41 -30.01 -0.96
CA TYR A 8 -2.39 -28.76 -1.71
C TYR A 8 -3.59 -28.73 -2.66
N THR A 9 -4.16 -27.56 -2.86
CA THR A 9 -5.24 -27.35 -3.81
C THR A 9 -5.14 -25.95 -4.44
N GLY A 10 -5.39 -25.85 -5.74
CA GLY A 10 -5.72 -24.58 -6.35
C GLY A 10 -7.05 -24.08 -5.80
N ILE A 11 -7.16 -22.78 -5.55
CA ILE A 11 -8.40 -22.16 -5.06
C ILE A 11 -9.12 -21.51 -6.23
N GLY A 12 -10.31 -22.02 -6.52
CA GLY A 12 -11.25 -21.51 -7.53
C GLY A 12 -12.66 -21.45 -6.93
N ASP A 13 -13.67 -21.12 -7.74
CA ASP A 13 -15.06 -20.93 -7.28
C ASP A 13 -15.62 -22.04 -6.42
N LYS A 14 -15.27 -23.30 -6.73
CA LYS A 14 -15.84 -24.46 -6.04
C LYS A 14 -15.39 -24.62 -4.59
N ASN A 15 -14.23 -24.09 -4.24
CA ASN A 15 -13.62 -24.27 -2.92
C ASN A 15 -13.20 -22.96 -2.25
N ARG A 16 -13.42 -21.80 -2.91
CA ARG A 16 -13.05 -20.47 -2.36
C ARG A 16 -13.62 -20.25 -0.97
N SER A 17 -14.88 -20.63 -0.74
CA SER A 17 -15.55 -20.45 0.56
C SER A 17 -14.83 -21.13 1.74
N TYR A 18 -14.01 -22.16 1.50
CA TYR A 18 -13.16 -22.75 2.54
C TYR A 18 -12.03 -21.84 2.99
N PHE A 19 -11.62 -20.90 2.15
CA PHE A 19 -10.43 -20.04 2.33
C PHE A 19 -10.76 -18.55 2.43
N ASP A 20 -12.03 -18.13 2.37
CA ASP A 20 -12.47 -16.72 2.36
C ASP A 20 -11.85 -15.88 3.49
N LYS A 21 -11.70 -16.46 4.68
CA LYS A 21 -11.08 -15.76 5.82
C LYS A 21 -9.55 -15.66 5.77
N MET A 22 -8.94 -16.24 4.75
CA MET A 22 -7.48 -16.33 4.58
C MET A 22 -6.99 -15.56 3.36
N LEU A 23 -7.91 -15.23 2.45
CA LEU A 23 -7.65 -14.46 1.23
C LEU A 23 -8.15 -13.03 1.43
N TYR A 24 -7.27 -12.08 1.20
CA TYR A 24 -7.55 -10.64 1.32
C TYR A 24 -7.67 -9.97 -0.05
N ASP A 25 -7.71 -10.78 -1.13
CA ASP A 25 -7.95 -10.26 -2.47
C ASP A 25 -9.45 -10.27 -2.79
N ASP A 26 -9.95 -9.15 -3.28
CA ASP A 26 -11.35 -8.99 -3.70
C ASP A 26 -11.58 -9.37 -5.17
N LYS A 27 -10.52 -9.80 -5.88
CA LYS A 27 -10.62 -10.17 -7.28
C LYS A 27 -11.46 -11.44 -7.46
N PRO A 28 -12.26 -11.53 -8.55
CA PRO A 28 -13.02 -12.74 -8.88
C PRO A 28 -12.10 -13.96 -8.97
N ALA A 29 -12.62 -15.13 -8.64
CA ALA A 29 -11.85 -16.38 -8.72
C ALA A 29 -11.35 -16.69 -10.15
N GLU A 30 -12.04 -16.17 -11.16
CA GLU A 30 -11.74 -16.33 -12.59
C GLU A 30 -10.79 -15.28 -13.15
N ALA A 31 -10.33 -14.32 -12.33
CA ALA A 31 -9.35 -13.34 -12.78
C ALA A 31 -8.07 -14.07 -13.20
N GLY A 32 -7.75 -14.02 -14.50
CA GLY A 32 -6.61 -14.74 -15.08
C GLY A 32 -5.24 -14.23 -14.62
N ASP A 33 -5.23 -13.10 -13.95
CA ASP A 33 -4.06 -12.44 -13.38
C ASP A 33 -3.78 -12.83 -11.92
N VAL A 34 -4.58 -13.73 -11.31
CA VAL A 34 -4.40 -14.14 -9.91
C VAL A 34 -4.29 -15.66 -9.78
N LEU A 35 -3.19 -16.11 -9.21
CA LEU A 35 -3.01 -17.51 -8.80
C LEU A 35 -3.26 -17.65 -7.29
N ARG A 36 -4.05 -18.63 -6.88
CA ARG A 36 -4.38 -18.91 -5.48
C ARG A 36 -4.10 -20.35 -5.12
N VAL A 37 -3.43 -20.56 -4.00
CA VAL A 37 -3.09 -21.89 -3.47
C VAL A 37 -3.59 -22.03 -2.05
N GLY A 38 -4.21 -23.17 -1.74
CA GLY A 38 -4.69 -23.51 -0.42
C GLY A 38 -3.99 -24.73 0.17
N LEU A 39 -3.83 -24.75 1.48
CA LEU A 39 -3.42 -25.91 2.27
C LEU A 39 -4.60 -26.47 3.04
N ILE A 40 -4.78 -27.77 2.96
CA ILE A 40 -5.76 -28.53 3.75
C ILE A 40 -4.99 -29.51 4.62
N MET A 41 -5.22 -29.48 5.92
CA MET A 41 -4.65 -30.39 6.90
C MET A 41 -5.77 -31.13 7.61
N ASP A 42 -5.78 -32.48 7.51
CA ASP A 42 -6.81 -33.33 8.11
C ASP A 42 -8.26 -32.91 7.78
N GLY A 43 -8.47 -32.42 6.56
CA GLY A 43 -9.78 -31.98 6.07
C GLY A 43 -10.16 -30.52 6.44
N ALA A 44 -9.33 -29.80 7.19
CA ALA A 44 -9.54 -28.40 7.53
C ALA A 44 -8.65 -27.47 6.68
N ALA A 45 -9.14 -26.26 6.32
CA ALA A 45 -8.32 -25.25 5.69
C ALA A 45 -7.24 -24.78 6.68
N ALA A 46 -5.97 -25.00 6.34
CA ALA A 46 -4.83 -24.71 7.19
C ALA A 46 -4.09 -23.44 6.79
N GLY A 47 -4.16 -23.05 5.51
CA GLY A 47 -3.55 -21.85 5.01
C GLY A 47 -3.94 -21.53 3.57
N ALA A 48 -3.73 -20.30 3.16
CA ALA A 48 -3.91 -19.85 1.78
C ALA A 48 -2.90 -18.78 1.42
N ALA A 49 -2.56 -18.71 0.13
CA ALA A 49 -1.77 -17.65 -0.46
C ALA A 49 -2.34 -17.28 -1.83
N SER A 50 -2.20 -16.01 -2.20
CA SER A 50 -2.50 -15.52 -3.55
C SER A 50 -1.36 -14.66 -4.08
N VAL A 51 -1.12 -14.74 -5.37
CA VAL A 51 -0.23 -13.84 -6.10
C VAL A 51 -0.99 -13.21 -7.25
N THR A 52 -0.66 -11.95 -7.52
CA THR A 52 -1.15 -11.22 -8.68
C THR A 52 -0.02 -11.04 -9.67
N PHE A 53 -0.30 -11.33 -10.95
CA PHE A 53 0.60 -11.06 -12.07
C PHE A 53 0.40 -9.62 -12.52
N GLU A 54 1.47 -8.87 -12.61
CA GLU A 54 1.47 -7.52 -13.16
C GLU A 54 2.02 -7.57 -14.59
N GLU A 55 1.26 -7.04 -15.55
CA GLU A 55 1.60 -7.16 -16.97
C GLU A 55 2.94 -6.51 -17.35
N GLU A 56 3.38 -5.51 -16.57
CA GLU A 56 4.58 -4.72 -16.85
C GLU A 56 5.83 -5.21 -16.12
N THR A 57 5.70 -6.18 -15.22
CA THR A 57 6.83 -6.69 -14.43
C THR A 57 7.08 -8.18 -14.70
N GLU A 58 8.35 -8.58 -14.63
CA GLU A 58 8.70 -10.00 -14.65
C GLU A 58 8.46 -10.69 -13.29
N SER A 59 7.96 -9.95 -12.32
CA SER A 59 7.69 -10.41 -10.95
C SER A 59 6.19 -10.48 -10.68
N VAL A 60 5.81 -11.29 -9.69
CA VAL A 60 4.43 -11.33 -9.17
C VAL A 60 4.39 -10.76 -7.75
N LEU A 61 3.26 -10.15 -7.40
CA LEU A 61 3.02 -9.63 -6.05
C LEU A 61 2.26 -10.65 -5.21
N LEU A 62 2.81 -11.02 -4.06
CA LEU A 62 2.16 -11.85 -3.05
C LEU A 62 1.10 -11.03 -2.31
N GLY A 63 -0.17 -11.16 -2.69
CA GLY A 63 -1.29 -10.39 -2.15
C GLY A 63 -1.79 -10.93 -0.81
N SER A 64 -1.97 -12.25 -0.70
CA SER A 64 -2.40 -12.90 0.54
C SER A 64 -1.41 -13.98 0.95
N PHE A 65 -1.11 -14.05 2.24
CA PHE A 65 -0.32 -15.13 2.81
C PHE A 65 -0.77 -15.39 4.26
N PHE A 66 -1.48 -16.47 4.50
CA PHE A 66 -2.08 -16.73 5.79
C PHE A 66 -1.99 -18.19 6.18
N ILE A 67 -1.60 -18.44 7.43
CA ILE A 67 -1.72 -19.76 8.09
C ILE A 67 -2.67 -19.61 9.27
N ALA A 68 -3.69 -20.46 9.30
CA ALA A 68 -4.67 -20.46 10.37
C ALA A 68 -4.01 -20.71 11.74
N PRO A 69 -4.42 -19.99 12.79
CA PRO A 69 -3.75 -20.00 14.08
C PRO A 69 -3.46 -21.39 14.66
N PRO A 70 -4.38 -22.38 14.56
CA PRO A 70 -4.13 -23.73 15.08
C PRO A 70 -2.97 -24.48 14.41
N PHE A 71 -2.61 -24.06 13.17
CA PHE A 71 -1.61 -24.72 12.34
C PHE A 71 -0.30 -23.92 12.21
N ARG A 72 -0.14 -22.88 13.00
CA ARG A 72 1.08 -22.08 13.02
C ARG A 72 2.22 -22.79 13.75
N ARG A 73 3.45 -22.47 13.39
CA ARG A 73 4.69 -23.04 13.98
C ARG A 73 4.96 -24.51 13.64
N GLU A 74 4.22 -25.09 12.70
CA GLU A 74 4.38 -26.48 12.21
C GLU A 74 5.09 -26.57 10.86
N GLY A 75 5.67 -25.47 10.38
CA GLY A 75 6.36 -25.42 9.09
C GLY A 75 5.44 -25.17 7.89
N LEU A 76 4.11 -25.11 8.08
CA LEU A 76 3.16 -24.98 6.96
C LEU A 76 3.31 -23.65 6.17
N GLY A 77 3.76 -22.58 6.81
CA GLY A 77 4.06 -21.35 6.08
C GLY A 77 5.19 -21.53 5.06
N ARG A 78 6.23 -22.26 5.43
CA ARG A 78 7.34 -22.61 4.53
C ARG A 78 6.85 -23.44 3.35
N GLU A 79 6.06 -24.48 3.64
CA GLU A 79 5.51 -25.36 2.61
C GLU A 79 4.59 -24.60 1.65
N LEU A 80 3.72 -23.73 2.16
CA LEU A 80 2.82 -22.91 1.35
C LEU A 80 3.59 -21.97 0.42
N LEU A 81 4.58 -21.26 0.98
CA LEU A 81 5.38 -20.32 0.18
C LEU A 81 6.22 -21.04 -0.87
N SER A 82 6.90 -22.14 -0.51
CA SER A 82 7.67 -22.94 -1.48
C SER A 82 6.77 -23.47 -2.60
N ARG A 83 5.56 -23.92 -2.28
CA ARG A 83 4.62 -24.39 -3.28
C ARG A 83 4.17 -23.26 -4.21
N MET A 84 3.93 -22.06 -3.66
CA MET A 84 3.61 -20.88 -4.46
C MET A 84 4.78 -20.50 -5.37
N GLU A 85 6.01 -20.51 -4.86
CA GLU A 85 7.23 -20.26 -5.63
C GLU A 85 7.37 -21.22 -6.81
N ASP A 86 7.16 -22.54 -6.58
CA ASP A 86 7.21 -23.55 -7.64
C ASP A 86 6.17 -23.33 -8.75
N GLU A 87 4.95 -22.93 -8.39
CA GLU A 87 3.91 -22.64 -9.36
C GLU A 87 4.18 -21.35 -10.13
N VAL A 88 4.65 -20.30 -9.45
CA VAL A 88 4.96 -18.99 -10.03
C VAL A 88 6.18 -19.06 -10.96
N ALA A 89 7.20 -19.85 -10.63
CA ALA A 89 8.42 -19.98 -11.44
C ALA A 89 8.18 -20.46 -12.88
N LEU A 90 6.98 -20.97 -13.16
CA LEU A 90 6.58 -21.33 -14.53
C LEU A 90 6.19 -20.10 -15.39
N TYR A 91 5.92 -18.96 -14.77
CA TYR A 91 5.30 -17.79 -15.41
C TYR A 91 6.02 -16.48 -15.12
N ALA A 92 6.80 -16.39 -14.05
CA ALA A 92 7.49 -15.18 -13.62
C ALA A 92 8.92 -15.48 -13.16
N SER A 93 9.80 -14.50 -13.25
CA SER A 93 11.20 -14.58 -12.84
C SER A 93 11.44 -14.17 -11.38
N GLY A 94 10.42 -13.63 -10.72
CA GLY A 94 10.52 -13.17 -9.33
C GLY A 94 9.19 -13.10 -8.61
N ILE A 95 9.28 -13.06 -7.29
CA ILE A 95 8.13 -12.87 -6.40
C ILE A 95 8.46 -11.79 -5.38
N GLU A 96 7.50 -10.91 -5.15
CA GLU A 96 7.60 -9.79 -4.22
C GLU A 96 6.50 -9.89 -3.17
N ALA A 97 6.79 -9.41 -1.97
CA ALA A 97 5.80 -9.30 -0.90
C ALA A 97 5.97 -7.97 -0.17
N GLU A 98 4.85 -7.31 0.12
CA GLU A 98 4.80 -6.14 0.97
C GLU A 98 4.10 -6.46 2.28
N PHE A 99 4.66 -6.00 3.39
CA PHE A 99 4.11 -6.20 4.72
C PHE A 99 4.55 -5.09 5.66
N THR A 100 3.98 -5.08 6.86
CA THR A 100 4.31 -4.04 7.85
C THR A 100 4.85 -4.66 9.14
N SER A 101 5.43 -3.83 10.01
CA SER A 101 5.90 -4.22 11.33
C SER A 101 4.81 -4.82 12.22
N LYS A 102 3.52 -4.65 11.88
CA LYS A 102 2.40 -5.33 12.54
C LYS A 102 2.39 -6.83 12.30
N SER A 103 2.97 -7.29 11.19
CA SER A 103 3.13 -8.69 10.84
C SER A 103 4.38 -9.28 11.50
N VAL A 104 4.31 -9.47 12.81
CA VAL A 104 5.45 -9.89 13.64
C VAL A 104 6.11 -11.16 13.12
N GLY A 105 7.42 -11.14 12.91
CA GLY A 105 8.23 -12.27 12.44
C GLY A 105 8.23 -12.49 10.93
N MET A 106 7.49 -11.69 10.14
CA MET A 106 7.46 -11.85 8.68
C MET A 106 8.78 -11.51 8.03
N ALA A 107 9.47 -10.45 8.46
CA ALA A 107 10.80 -10.10 7.93
C ALA A 107 11.80 -11.24 8.12
N GLU A 108 11.84 -11.83 9.33
CA GLU A 108 12.69 -12.98 9.62
C GLU A 108 12.28 -14.21 8.80
N PHE A 109 10.99 -14.47 8.69
CA PHE A 109 10.45 -15.57 7.90
C PHE A 109 10.87 -15.46 6.42
N PHE A 110 10.65 -14.32 5.77
CA PHE A 110 11.05 -14.12 4.38
C PHE A 110 12.57 -14.22 4.21
N THR A 111 13.36 -13.66 5.12
CA THR A 111 14.83 -13.82 5.09
C THR A 111 15.24 -15.29 5.15
N GLN A 112 14.62 -16.11 6.01
CA GLN A 112 14.86 -17.55 6.09
C GLN A 112 14.43 -18.31 4.83
N MET A 113 13.45 -17.77 4.09
CA MET A 113 13.02 -18.30 2.80
C MET A 113 13.89 -17.83 1.62
N GLY A 114 14.93 -17.06 1.88
CA GLY A 114 15.89 -16.59 0.87
C GLY A 114 15.48 -15.30 0.15
N TYR A 115 14.52 -14.57 0.70
CA TYR A 115 14.15 -13.24 0.17
C TYR A 115 15.14 -12.18 0.64
N ALA A 116 15.44 -11.23 -0.24
CA ALA A 116 16.06 -9.97 0.14
C ALA A 116 14.98 -9.07 0.75
N VAL A 117 15.08 -8.83 2.05
CA VAL A 117 14.13 -7.99 2.79
C VAL A 117 14.73 -6.60 2.98
N SER A 118 14.02 -5.57 2.57
CA SER A 118 14.36 -4.17 2.76
C SER A 118 13.30 -3.44 3.56
N GLU A 119 13.72 -2.45 4.34
CA GLU A 119 12.80 -1.50 4.96
C GLU A 119 12.27 -0.55 3.89
N GLY A 120 10.97 -0.37 3.88
CA GLY A 120 10.28 0.64 3.10
C GLY A 120 10.09 1.93 3.92
N TYR A 121 8.93 2.54 3.81
CA TYR A 121 8.64 3.84 4.41
C TYR A 121 7.81 3.71 5.69
N PRO A 122 8.00 4.61 6.67
CA PRO A 122 7.13 4.68 7.82
C PRO A 122 5.74 5.19 7.42
N ILE A 123 4.73 4.58 8.01
CA ILE A 123 3.32 4.93 7.84
C ILE A 123 2.81 5.46 9.17
N TYR A 124 2.34 6.70 9.18
CA TYR A 124 1.73 7.35 10.34
C TYR A 124 0.22 7.17 10.28
N SER A 125 -0.35 6.45 11.23
CA SER A 125 -1.79 6.21 11.32
C SER A 125 -2.38 6.90 12.53
N MET A 126 -3.54 7.56 12.37
CA MET A 126 -4.20 8.32 13.41
C MET A 126 -5.70 8.48 13.12
N LYS A 127 -6.47 8.89 14.11
CA LYS A 127 -7.88 9.26 13.89
C LYS A 127 -8.00 10.60 13.17
N VAL A 128 -8.97 10.71 12.26
CA VAL A 128 -9.31 11.98 11.58
C VAL A 128 -9.61 13.07 12.60
N SER A 129 -10.41 12.77 13.63
CA SER A 129 -10.77 13.72 14.69
C SER A 129 -9.57 14.28 15.45
N ASP A 130 -8.58 13.41 15.74
CA ASP A 130 -7.38 13.80 16.46
C ASP A 130 -6.47 14.66 15.57
N PHE A 131 -6.35 14.30 14.29
CA PHE A 131 -5.56 15.03 13.31
C PHE A 131 -6.10 16.44 13.09
N LEU A 132 -7.38 16.58 12.78
CA LEU A 132 -8.02 17.89 12.57
C LEU A 132 -8.13 18.71 13.85
N GLY A 133 -8.28 18.05 15.02
CA GLY A 133 -8.32 18.68 16.33
C GLY A 133 -6.94 19.08 16.89
N ASN A 134 -5.85 18.72 16.22
CA ASN A 134 -4.50 19.04 16.68
C ASN A 134 -4.23 20.54 16.65
N ARG A 135 -3.85 21.11 17.81
CA ARG A 135 -3.62 22.56 17.95
C ARG A 135 -2.48 23.09 17.08
N HIS A 136 -1.48 22.27 16.79
CA HIS A 136 -0.39 22.64 15.89
C HIS A 136 -0.87 22.67 14.44
N MET A 137 -1.67 21.68 14.02
CA MET A 137 -2.28 21.65 12.70
C MET A 137 -3.24 22.82 12.49
N ILE A 138 -4.11 23.10 13.45
CA ILE A 138 -5.02 24.26 13.41
C ILE A 138 -4.24 25.57 13.29
N LYS A 139 -3.18 25.78 14.07
CA LYS A 139 -2.34 26.96 13.98
C LYS A 139 -1.61 27.06 12.65
N PHE A 140 -1.19 25.93 12.11
CA PHE A 140 -0.53 25.82 10.85
C PHE A 140 -1.49 26.18 9.70
N THR A 141 -2.67 25.57 9.66
CA THR A 141 -3.70 25.88 8.65
C THR A 141 -4.18 27.33 8.71
N MET A 142 -4.27 27.94 9.91
CA MET A 142 -4.64 29.36 10.07
C MET A 142 -3.56 30.35 9.62
N LYS A 143 -2.29 29.97 9.69
CA LYS A 143 -1.16 30.86 9.39
C LYS A 143 -0.72 30.80 7.94
N THR A 144 -0.90 29.65 7.33
CA THR A 144 -0.45 29.41 5.97
C THR A 144 -1.64 29.57 5.03
N LYS A 145 -1.67 30.63 4.26
CA LYS A 145 -2.61 30.74 3.13
C LYS A 145 -2.00 29.94 2.00
N SER A 146 -2.72 28.95 1.47
CA SER A 146 -2.32 28.32 0.23
C SER A 146 -2.22 29.38 -0.85
N SER A 147 -1.05 29.51 -1.43
CA SER A 147 -0.79 30.47 -2.54
C SER A 147 -0.87 29.76 -3.89
N HIS A 148 -1.00 28.45 -3.90
CA HIS A 148 -0.91 27.62 -5.08
C HIS A 148 -2.25 26.95 -5.41
N ASP A 149 -2.51 26.81 -6.71
CA ASP A 149 -3.73 26.17 -7.19
C ASP A 149 -3.56 24.64 -7.20
N PHE A 150 -4.41 23.96 -6.46
CA PHE A 150 -4.55 22.52 -6.55
C PHE A 150 -5.50 22.15 -7.69
N THR A 151 -5.01 21.32 -8.62
CA THR A 151 -5.81 20.79 -9.72
C THR A 151 -6.01 19.29 -9.47
N PRO A 152 -7.21 18.86 -9.06
CA PRO A 152 -7.49 17.44 -8.84
C PRO A 152 -7.52 16.65 -10.15
N PHE A 153 -7.16 15.38 -10.13
CA PHE A 153 -7.22 14.52 -11.31
C PHE A 153 -8.63 14.41 -11.89
N SER A 154 -9.67 14.48 -11.05
CA SER A 154 -11.07 14.50 -11.49
C SER A 154 -11.42 15.74 -12.33
N GLY A 155 -10.69 16.83 -12.18
CA GLY A 155 -10.87 18.07 -12.95
C GLY A 155 -10.01 18.16 -14.21
N MET A 156 -9.11 17.20 -14.44
CA MET A 156 -8.23 17.15 -15.59
C MET A 156 -8.88 16.42 -16.77
N THR A 157 -8.51 16.81 -17.98
CA THR A 157 -8.78 16.00 -19.17
C THR A 157 -7.96 14.70 -19.12
N SER A 158 -8.35 13.68 -19.92
CA SER A 158 -7.58 12.43 -19.99
C SER A 158 -6.13 12.68 -20.44
N GLU A 159 -5.91 13.57 -21.41
CA GLU A 159 -4.57 13.93 -21.89
C GLU A 159 -3.69 14.57 -20.80
N GLU A 160 -4.26 15.45 -19.99
CA GLU A 160 -3.54 16.06 -18.86
C GLU A 160 -3.21 15.01 -17.80
N ARG A 161 -4.13 14.08 -17.49
CA ARG A 161 -3.86 12.99 -16.55
C ARG A 161 -2.77 12.07 -17.05
N TYR A 162 -2.82 11.65 -18.31
CA TYR A 162 -1.75 10.82 -18.89
C TYR A 162 -0.39 11.49 -18.80
N SER A 163 -0.30 12.77 -19.14
CA SER A 163 0.95 13.52 -18.97
C SER A 163 1.45 13.56 -17.52
N CYS A 164 0.53 13.59 -16.53
CA CYS A 164 0.91 13.47 -15.12
C CYS A 164 1.38 12.06 -14.77
N TYR A 165 0.73 11.03 -15.29
CA TYR A 165 1.08 9.64 -15.05
C TYR A 165 2.44 9.28 -15.67
N ASP A 166 2.75 9.79 -16.86
CA ASP A 166 4.09 9.65 -17.46
C ASP A 166 5.19 10.28 -16.59
N ARG A 167 4.93 11.47 -16.05
CA ARG A 167 5.87 12.12 -15.11
C ARG A 167 6.04 11.30 -13.81
N LEU A 168 4.97 10.71 -13.31
CA LEU A 168 5.00 9.84 -12.13
C LEU A 168 5.77 8.56 -12.42
N PHE A 169 5.62 8.01 -13.61
CA PHE A 169 6.37 6.83 -14.07
C PHE A 169 7.88 7.09 -14.04
N ASP A 170 8.32 8.26 -14.52
CA ASP A 170 9.74 8.66 -14.47
C ASP A 170 10.28 8.75 -13.03
N GLU A 171 9.41 9.01 -12.07
CA GLU A 171 9.74 9.02 -10.62
C GLU A 171 9.56 7.65 -9.94
N GLY A 172 9.27 6.60 -10.72
CA GLY A 172 9.09 5.23 -10.22
C GLY A 172 7.71 4.96 -9.60
N VAL A 173 6.71 5.78 -9.93
CA VAL A 173 5.33 5.62 -9.45
C VAL A 173 4.41 5.24 -10.59
N PHE A 174 3.93 4.02 -10.55
CA PHE A 174 3.08 3.45 -11.59
C PHE A 174 1.60 3.68 -11.27
N ILE A 175 0.96 4.56 -12.03
CA ILE A 175 -0.50 4.76 -12.02
C ILE A 175 -0.98 4.66 -13.45
N THR A 176 -1.84 3.69 -13.73
CA THR A 176 -2.53 3.53 -15.01
C THR A 176 -4.03 3.71 -14.79
N GLU A 177 -4.80 3.95 -15.87
CA GLU A 177 -6.27 4.02 -15.74
C GLU A 177 -6.88 2.69 -15.26
N ASP A 178 -6.22 1.58 -15.50
CA ASP A 178 -6.64 0.23 -15.10
C ASP A 178 -6.22 -0.11 -13.65
N ASN A 179 -5.26 0.63 -13.07
CA ASN A 179 -4.76 0.43 -11.70
C ASN A 179 -5.14 1.60 -10.78
N THR A 180 -6.41 1.99 -10.81
CA THR A 180 -6.94 3.08 -9.97
C THR A 180 -7.64 2.59 -8.70
N ASP A 181 -7.51 1.32 -8.35
CA ASP A 181 -8.16 0.74 -7.18
C ASP A 181 -7.86 1.55 -5.91
N GLY A 182 -8.91 2.06 -5.29
CA GLY A 182 -8.83 2.92 -4.13
C GLY A 182 -8.24 4.32 -4.39
N LEU A 183 -7.91 4.70 -5.64
CA LEU A 183 -7.41 6.03 -5.96
C LEU A 183 -8.53 7.06 -5.89
N LEU A 184 -8.33 8.08 -5.07
CA LEU A 184 -9.28 9.18 -4.88
C LEU A 184 -8.96 10.33 -5.85
N LEU A 185 -9.55 10.31 -7.06
CA LEU A 185 -9.29 11.31 -8.11
C LEU A 185 -9.63 12.75 -7.69
N GLU A 186 -10.59 12.92 -6.78
CA GLU A 186 -10.97 14.24 -6.26
C GLU A 186 -9.95 14.82 -5.27
N TYR A 187 -9.15 13.95 -4.66
CA TYR A 187 -8.17 14.31 -3.62
C TYR A 187 -6.74 14.06 -4.07
N SER A 188 -6.54 13.43 -5.21
CA SER A 188 -5.24 13.28 -5.88
C SER A 188 -5.12 14.31 -6.99
N GLY A 189 -3.90 14.83 -7.22
CA GLY A 189 -3.72 15.85 -8.26
C GLY A 189 -2.41 16.61 -8.12
N ILE A 190 -2.33 17.72 -8.84
CA ILE A 190 -1.14 18.56 -8.93
C ILE A 190 -1.35 19.86 -8.16
N ILE A 191 -0.39 20.18 -7.32
CA ILE A 191 -0.20 21.51 -6.73
C ILE A 191 0.89 22.20 -7.54
N LYS A 192 0.52 23.27 -8.24
CA LYS A 192 1.48 24.01 -9.06
C LYS A 192 2.39 24.86 -8.19
N GLY A 193 3.67 24.62 -8.32
CA GLY A 193 4.72 25.42 -7.68
C GLY A 193 5.19 26.58 -8.55
N GLU A 194 6.00 27.44 -7.97
CA GLU A 194 6.71 28.47 -8.72
C GLU A 194 7.79 27.79 -9.60
N ASP A 195 8.04 28.35 -10.79
CA ASP A 195 9.07 27.88 -11.73
C ASP A 195 8.90 26.42 -12.27
N GLY A 196 7.67 25.87 -12.21
CA GLY A 196 7.37 24.53 -12.73
C GLY A 196 7.72 23.38 -11.78
N GLU A 197 8.01 23.70 -10.52
CA GLU A 197 8.27 22.73 -9.46
C GLU A 197 6.96 22.24 -8.82
N ASP A 198 6.21 21.47 -9.58
CA ASP A 198 4.91 20.95 -9.14
C ASP A 198 5.07 19.82 -8.10
N ILE A 199 4.09 19.70 -7.21
CA ILE A 199 3.94 18.53 -6.34
C ILE A 199 2.73 17.71 -6.79
N CYS A 200 2.93 16.43 -6.98
CA CYS A 200 1.84 15.49 -7.13
C CYS A 200 1.47 14.89 -5.78
N MET A 201 0.21 14.99 -5.41
CA MET A 201 -0.37 14.38 -4.24
C MET A 201 -1.24 13.19 -4.66
N ILE A 202 -0.97 12.01 -4.09
CA ILE A 202 -1.72 10.78 -4.36
C ILE A 202 -2.44 10.34 -3.09
N CYS A 203 -3.75 10.35 -3.15
CA CYS A 203 -4.63 9.88 -2.09
C CYS A 203 -5.35 8.61 -2.51
N ARG A 204 -5.41 7.64 -1.61
CA ARG A 204 -6.14 6.38 -1.77
C ARG A 204 -7.11 6.17 -0.62
N GLU A 205 -8.04 5.24 -0.79
CA GLU A 205 -8.90 4.80 0.31
C GLU A 205 -8.75 3.29 0.53
N SER A 206 -8.91 2.90 1.78
CA SER A 206 -9.05 1.50 2.17
C SER A 206 -10.01 1.45 3.35
N GLU A 207 -11.16 0.81 3.16
CA GLU A 207 -12.24 0.74 4.15
C GLU A 207 -12.64 2.13 4.68
N ASP A 208 -12.40 2.40 5.96
CA ASP A 208 -12.69 3.66 6.66
C ASP A 208 -11.48 4.61 6.75
N THR A 209 -10.43 4.34 6.00
CA THR A 209 -9.15 5.05 6.06
C THR A 209 -8.86 5.81 4.77
N ILE A 210 -8.61 7.11 4.88
CA ILE A 210 -8.01 7.89 3.79
C ILE A 210 -6.49 7.83 3.92
N ILE A 211 -5.81 7.52 2.81
CA ILE A 211 -4.37 7.29 2.77
C ILE A 211 -3.71 8.36 1.90
N LEU A 212 -2.87 9.20 2.47
CA LEU A 212 -1.91 9.99 1.70
C LEU A 212 -0.74 9.06 1.35
N SER A 213 -0.84 8.43 0.19
CA SER A 213 0.10 7.37 -0.20
C SER A 213 1.40 7.92 -0.73
N GLN A 214 1.37 9.06 -1.43
CA GLN A 214 2.56 9.67 -1.99
C GLN A 214 2.45 11.18 -2.10
N LEU A 215 3.60 11.84 -1.93
CA LEU A 215 3.86 13.24 -2.25
C LEU A 215 5.14 13.30 -3.06
N ILE A 216 5.01 13.57 -4.35
CA ILE A 216 6.10 13.53 -5.31
C ILE A 216 6.31 14.95 -5.82
N ARG A 217 7.53 15.44 -5.72
CA ARG A 217 7.93 16.68 -6.30
C ARG A 217 8.60 16.44 -7.64
N PHE A 218 8.12 17.12 -8.66
CA PHE A 218 8.74 17.16 -9.96
C PHE A 218 9.76 18.31 -10.00
N GLY A 219 11.06 18.00 -9.85
CA GLY A 219 12.15 18.97 -9.87
C GLY A 219 13.11 18.89 -8.67
N GLU A 220 14.16 19.71 -8.71
CA GLU A 220 15.17 19.77 -7.65
C GLU A 220 14.82 20.84 -6.62
N GLY A 221 15.03 20.55 -5.33
CA GLY A 221 14.91 21.50 -4.23
C GLY A 221 14.01 21.01 -3.09
N PHE A 222 14.04 21.72 -1.98
CA PHE A 222 13.17 21.50 -0.81
C PHE A 222 12.35 22.75 -0.58
N SER A 223 11.05 22.64 -0.48
CA SER A 223 10.23 23.82 -0.48
C SER A 223 9.05 23.81 0.48
N THR A 224 8.49 25.01 0.60
CA THR A 224 7.23 25.32 1.27
C THR A 224 6.03 24.58 0.68
N GLU A 225 6.12 24.09 -0.57
CA GLU A 225 5.03 23.41 -1.28
C GLU A 225 4.61 22.10 -0.60
N PHE A 226 5.53 21.41 0.11
CA PHE A 226 5.16 20.25 0.91
C PHE A 226 4.17 20.60 2.02
N THR A 227 4.40 21.75 2.64
CA THR A 227 3.49 22.33 3.63
C THR A 227 2.11 22.58 3.02
N GLU A 228 2.07 23.07 1.79
CA GLU A 228 0.83 23.30 1.05
C GLU A 228 0.12 22.02 0.64
N ALA A 229 0.88 20.97 0.29
CA ALA A 229 0.32 19.65 0.04
C ALA A 229 -0.38 19.10 1.30
N LEU A 230 0.22 19.24 2.47
CA LEU A 230 -0.43 18.84 3.73
C LEU A 230 -1.66 19.70 4.02
N LEU A 231 -1.64 21.01 3.74
CA LEU A 231 -2.81 21.87 3.88
C LEU A 231 -3.94 21.47 2.93
N THR A 232 -3.58 21.17 1.67
CA THR A 232 -4.52 20.69 0.66
C THR A 232 -5.14 19.36 1.12
N PHE A 233 -4.33 18.46 1.67
CA PHE A 233 -4.79 17.19 2.24
C PHE A 233 -5.72 17.40 3.44
N CYS A 234 -5.38 18.31 4.37
CA CYS A 234 -6.27 18.67 5.48
C CYS A 234 -7.63 19.18 4.98
N SER A 235 -7.60 20.09 3.99
CA SER A 235 -8.83 20.62 3.38
C SER A 235 -9.62 19.55 2.63
N ALA A 236 -8.94 18.56 2.05
CA ALA A 236 -9.59 17.41 1.42
C ALA A 236 -10.32 16.58 2.47
N ILE A 237 -9.67 16.27 3.59
CA ILE A 237 -10.27 15.49 4.70
C ILE A 237 -11.49 16.20 5.27
N GLU A 238 -11.43 17.51 5.52
CA GLU A 238 -12.58 18.28 6.00
C GLU A 238 -13.80 18.16 5.07
N ARG A 239 -13.58 18.08 3.75
CA ARG A 239 -14.66 17.91 2.76
C ARG A 239 -15.25 16.51 2.72
N THR A 240 -14.61 15.51 3.31
CA THR A 240 -15.14 14.13 3.33
C THR A 240 -16.35 13.96 4.28
N GLU A 241 -16.70 14.99 5.06
CA GLU A 241 -17.88 15.02 5.94
C GLU A 241 -18.02 13.79 6.86
N GLY A 242 -16.90 13.28 7.35
CA GLY A 242 -16.89 12.12 8.24
C GLY A 242 -16.97 10.76 7.54
N ARG A 243 -16.75 10.70 6.23
CA ARG A 243 -16.67 9.43 5.47
C ARG A 243 -15.59 8.51 5.99
N TYR A 244 -14.45 9.08 6.46
CA TYR A 244 -13.32 8.33 6.98
C TYR A 244 -13.15 8.55 8.47
N GLU A 245 -12.87 7.47 9.20
CA GLU A 245 -12.54 7.53 10.63
C GLU A 245 -11.03 7.68 10.85
N ASN A 246 -10.23 7.15 9.94
CA ASN A 246 -8.79 7.04 10.06
C ASN A 246 -8.06 7.76 8.94
N ILE A 247 -6.82 8.17 9.24
CA ILE A 247 -5.85 8.69 8.27
C ILE A 247 -4.61 7.83 8.34
N ALA A 248 -4.04 7.51 7.18
CA ALA A 248 -2.69 6.99 7.05
C ALA A 248 -1.86 7.93 6.16
N ILE A 249 -0.65 8.27 6.58
CA ILE A 249 0.29 9.09 5.80
C ILE A 249 1.57 8.28 5.60
N VAL A 250 1.86 7.96 4.35
CA VAL A 250 3.08 7.25 3.96
C VAL A 250 4.19 8.26 3.73
N MET A 251 5.28 8.15 4.49
CA MET A 251 6.40 9.08 4.41
C MET A 251 7.48 8.55 3.45
N ALA A 252 7.11 8.47 2.16
CA ALA A 252 8.00 7.96 1.11
C ALA A 252 9.25 8.82 0.88
N ASN A 253 9.22 10.10 1.24
CA ASN A 253 10.38 10.97 1.11
C ASN A 253 11.07 11.17 2.47
N PRO A 254 12.33 10.70 2.67
CA PRO A 254 13.05 10.84 3.93
C PRO A 254 13.26 12.30 4.37
N LYS A 255 13.36 13.24 3.41
CA LYS A 255 13.50 14.68 3.71
C LYS A 255 12.25 15.26 4.36
N VAL A 256 11.13 14.62 4.14
CA VAL A 256 9.82 15.00 4.66
C VAL A 256 9.51 14.28 5.96
N GLY A 257 10.14 13.13 6.22
CA GLY A 257 9.92 12.29 7.39
C GLY A 257 10.07 13.00 8.73
N GLY A 258 10.85 14.09 8.80
CA GLY A 258 10.98 14.94 9.98
C GLY A 258 9.91 16.03 10.14
N VAL A 259 9.17 16.35 9.07
CA VAL A 259 8.20 17.46 9.08
C VAL A 259 6.92 17.06 9.81
N LEU A 260 6.36 15.90 9.51
CA LEU A 260 5.11 15.44 10.08
C LEU A 260 5.17 15.27 11.62
N PRO A 261 6.18 14.59 12.22
CA PRO A 261 6.35 14.53 13.67
C PRO A 261 6.45 15.91 14.31
N THR A 262 7.17 16.84 13.65
CA THR A 262 7.31 18.21 14.15
C THR A 262 5.98 18.97 14.14
N LEU A 263 5.17 18.78 13.09
CA LEU A 263 3.84 19.41 12.98
C LEU A 263 2.84 18.79 13.97
N LEU A 264 2.87 17.50 14.16
CA LEU A 264 1.98 16.80 15.07
C LEU A 264 2.34 17.07 16.54
N GLY A 265 3.63 17.19 16.84
CA GLY A 265 4.17 17.35 18.19
C GLY A 265 4.30 16.03 18.95
N ASP A 266 5.22 15.97 19.91
CA ASP A 266 5.66 14.75 20.60
C ASP A 266 4.55 13.99 21.37
N LYS A 267 3.44 14.65 21.68
CA LYS A 267 2.32 14.07 22.47
C LYS A 267 1.10 13.73 21.62
N PHE A 268 1.22 13.86 20.31
CA PHE A 268 0.09 13.58 19.43
C PHE A 268 -0.16 12.06 19.35
N PRO A 269 -1.41 11.60 19.55
CA PRO A 269 -1.72 10.19 19.49
C PRO A 269 -1.67 9.70 18.04
N HIS A 270 -0.64 8.94 17.71
CA HIS A 270 -0.48 8.29 16.43
C HIS A 270 0.26 6.97 16.59
N GLU A 271 0.05 6.09 15.64
CA GLU A 271 0.81 4.84 15.49
C GLU A 271 1.78 4.99 14.33
N VAL A 272 3.02 4.58 14.52
CA VAL A 272 4.00 4.50 13.43
C VAL A 272 4.21 3.04 13.10
N THR A 273 3.95 2.69 11.84
CA THR A 273 4.13 1.33 11.31
C THR A 273 5.21 1.37 10.23
N GLN A 274 6.25 0.55 10.37
CA GLN A 274 7.28 0.42 9.35
C GLN A 274 6.79 -0.52 8.26
N SER A 275 6.87 -0.12 6.98
CA SER A 275 6.66 -1.01 5.85
C SER A 275 7.93 -1.77 5.49
N TYR A 276 7.78 -2.93 4.88
CA TYR A 276 8.86 -3.79 4.39
C TYR A 276 8.52 -4.31 3.00
N ARG A 277 9.55 -4.52 2.19
CA ARG A 277 9.44 -5.21 0.91
C ARG A 277 10.41 -6.40 0.93
N ALA A 278 9.90 -7.56 0.54
CA ALA A 278 10.69 -8.79 0.37
C ALA A 278 10.66 -9.20 -1.10
N VAL A 279 11.82 -9.45 -1.69
CA VAL A 279 11.97 -9.79 -3.11
C VAL A 279 12.83 -11.03 -3.24
N LYS A 280 12.42 -11.95 -4.12
CA LYS A 280 13.18 -13.17 -4.45
C LYS A 280 13.12 -13.42 -5.96
N ALA A 281 14.27 -13.66 -6.58
CA ALA A 281 14.33 -14.25 -7.90
C ALA A 281 14.02 -15.75 -7.82
N LEU A 282 13.23 -16.25 -8.76
CA LEU A 282 12.78 -17.63 -8.83
C LEU A 282 13.57 -18.45 -9.85
#